data_264fdca73e280ffb82410139982a73ef
#
_entry.id   264fdca73e280ffb82410139982a73ef
#
_cell.length_a   1.000
_cell.length_b   1.000
_cell.length_c   1.000
_cell.angle_alpha   90.00
_cell.angle_beta   90.00
_cell.angle_gamma   90.00
#
_symmetry.space_group_name_H-M   'P 1'
#
loop_
_entity.id
_entity.type
_entity.pdbx_description
1 polymer ?
#
loop_
_entity_poly.entity_id
_entity_poly.type
_entity_poly.pdbx_seq_one_letter_code
_entity_poly.pdbx_strand_id
1 'polypeptide(L)'
;AENGILIKDSESLERAGRLDYVILDKTGTITRGQPAVTDIVLGDFPAGEDELLRLAASVEKGSEHPLGEALLAEAGNRGLNLSEPSGFKAEVGSGVSAEVDGKQVQVGSKRLISSPHTLEAEAERLQQEAKTALFVLVDGEPVGVFGVADTVKSGSAVAIQRLHEMGLKVAMISGDNQQTAEAIGAQVGVDTVLAEVLPG
;
A
#
# COMPACT_ATOMS: atom_id res chain seq x y z
N ALA A 1 23.77 -0.66 24.96
CA ALA A 1 22.49 -1.25 24.51
C ALA A 1 22.79 -2.28 23.42
N GLU A 2 22.83 -3.56 23.75
CA GLU A 2 23.14 -4.64 22.78
C GLU A 2 22.12 -4.69 21.62
N ASN A 3 20.87 -4.27 21.88
CA ASN A 3 19.76 -4.30 20.92
C ASN A 3 19.31 -2.90 20.45
N GLY A 4 20.15 -1.86 20.61
CA GLY A 4 19.80 -0.50 20.21
C GLY A 4 18.74 0.19 21.08
N ILE A 5 18.29 -0.41 22.17
CA ILE A 5 17.25 0.11 23.08
C ILE A 5 17.93 0.91 24.19
N LEU A 6 17.59 2.19 24.30
CA LEU A 6 18.02 3.07 25.39
C LEU A 6 16.89 3.14 26.43
N ILE A 7 17.22 2.75 27.66
CA ILE A 7 16.32 2.83 28.81
C ILE A 7 16.66 4.10 29.57
N LYS A 8 15.67 5.00 29.73
CA LYS A 8 15.87 6.32 30.36
C LYS A 8 16.20 6.21 31.85
N ASP A 9 15.50 5.33 32.53
CA ASP A 9 15.60 5.14 33.97
C ASP A 9 15.13 3.74 34.41
N SER A 10 15.41 3.38 35.68
CA SER A 10 15.01 2.09 36.24
C SER A 10 13.50 1.97 36.45
N GLU A 11 12.79 3.09 36.68
CA GLU A 11 11.34 3.11 36.86
C GLU A 11 10.63 2.72 35.55
N SER A 12 11.10 3.23 34.41
CA SER A 12 10.58 2.85 33.07
C SER A 12 10.76 1.36 32.81
N LEU A 13 11.89 0.77 33.21
CA LEU A 13 12.13 -0.67 33.09
C LEU A 13 11.20 -1.50 34.01
N GLU A 14 10.98 -1.05 35.23
CA GLU A 14 10.08 -1.72 36.19
C GLU A 14 8.63 -1.66 35.68
N ARG A 15 8.19 -0.53 35.15
CA ARG A 15 6.86 -0.37 34.53
C ARG A 15 6.69 -1.29 33.31
N ALA A 16 7.70 -1.40 32.46
CA ALA A 16 7.66 -2.30 31.31
C ALA A 16 7.46 -3.77 31.71
N GLY A 17 7.97 -4.18 32.88
CA GLY A 17 7.76 -5.52 33.43
C GLY A 17 6.36 -5.79 34.01
N ARG A 18 5.48 -4.77 34.04
CA ARG A 18 4.11 -4.85 34.61
C ARG A 18 3.03 -4.52 33.57
N LEU A 19 3.38 -4.50 32.31
CA LEU A 19 2.41 -4.24 31.24
C LEU A 19 1.46 -5.44 31.09
N ASP A 20 0.20 -5.14 30.85
CA ASP A 20 -0.83 -6.10 30.48
C ASP A 20 -1.21 -5.95 29.00
N TYR A 21 -0.90 -4.78 28.41
CA TYR A 21 -1.33 -4.40 27.07
C TYR A 21 -0.24 -3.65 26.32
N VAL A 22 -0.10 -3.95 25.02
CA VAL A 22 0.76 -3.21 24.08
C VAL A 22 -0.08 -2.73 22.91
N ILE A 23 -0.01 -1.43 22.63
CA ILE A 23 -0.66 -0.84 21.46
C ILE A 23 0.40 -0.52 20.43
N LEU A 24 0.28 -1.08 19.23
CA LEU A 24 1.20 -0.90 18.13
C LEU A 24 0.53 -0.06 17.04
N ASP A 25 1.24 0.95 16.54
CA ASP A 25 0.83 1.63 15.32
C ASP A 25 0.98 0.70 14.11
N LYS A 26 0.04 0.81 13.15
CA LYS A 26 0.10 0.02 11.91
C LYS A 26 1.27 0.48 11.05
N THR A 27 1.27 1.76 10.66
CA THR A 27 2.13 2.28 9.60
C THR A 27 3.57 2.48 10.07
N GLY A 28 4.53 1.84 9.41
CA GLY A 28 5.94 1.92 9.76
C GLY A 28 6.34 1.08 10.98
N THR A 29 5.39 0.58 11.80
CA THR A 29 5.63 -0.30 12.96
C THR A 29 5.32 -1.76 12.61
N ILE A 30 4.06 -2.11 12.38
CA ILE A 30 3.62 -3.44 11.94
C ILE A 30 3.93 -3.63 10.45
N THR A 31 3.70 -2.60 9.66
CA THR A 31 3.99 -2.55 8.23
C THR A 31 5.30 -1.81 7.93
N ARG A 32 5.74 -1.84 6.69
CA ARG A 32 6.98 -1.17 6.26
C ARG A 32 6.85 0.35 6.21
N GLY A 33 5.61 0.88 6.15
CA GLY A 33 5.33 2.31 5.96
C GLY A 33 5.60 2.78 4.53
N GLN A 34 5.78 1.84 3.62
CA GLN A 34 6.01 2.11 2.20
C GLN A 34 5.06 1.25 1.38
N PRO A 35 4.15 1.84 0.62
CA PRO A 35 3.30 1.12 -0.32
C PRO A 35 4.15 0.37 -1.34
N ALA A 36 3.71 -0.83 -1.71
CA ALA A 36 4.32 -1.64 -2.76
C ALA A 36 3.24 -2.22 -3.68
N VAL A 37 3.57 -2.42 -4.94
CA VAL A 37 2.71 -3.16 -5.88
C VAL A 37 2.67 -4.62 -5.44
N THR A 38 1.46 -5.12 -5.15
CA THR A 38 1.25 -6.51 -4.71
C THR A 38 0.56 -7.34 -5.77
N ASP A 39 -0.18 -6.71 -6.68
CA ASP A 39 -0.95 -7.35 -7.74
C ASP A 39 -0.90 -6.52 -9.01
N ILE A 40 -0.89 -7.22 -10.14
CA ILE A 40 -1.07 -6.66 -11.48
C ILE A 40 -2.15 -7.46 -12.16
N VAL A 41 -3.27 -6.84 -12.46
CA VAL A 41 -4.38 -7.47 -13.17
C VAL A 41 -4.51 -6.84 -14.53
N LEU A 42 -4.34 -7.65 -15.58
CA LEU A 42 -4.52 -7.21 -16.97
C LEU A 42 -5.99 -7.29 -17.36
N GLY A 43 -6.45 -6.25 -18.04
CA GLY A 43 -7.64 -6.27 -18.87
C GLY A 43 -7.32 -6.72 -20.31
N ASP A 44 -7.95 -6.11 -21.29
CA ASP A 44 -7.61 -6.34 -22.70
C ASP A 44 -6.33 -5.56 -23.08
N PHE A 45 -5.19 -6.12 -22.67
CA PHE A 45 -3.88 -5.52 -22.91
C PHE A 45 -2.85 -6.59 -23.32
N PRO A 46 -2.69 -6.85 -24.64
CA PRO A 46 -1.86 -7.95 -25.14
C PRO A 46 -0.36 -7.76 -24.90
N ALA A 47 0.10 -6.55 -24.56
CA ALA A 47 1.52 -6.27 -24.34
C ALA A 47 2.06 -6.80 -22.99
N GLY A 48 1.20 -7.26 -22.08
CA GLY A 48 1.58 -7.92 -20.84
C GLY A 48 1.85 -6.99 -19.66
N GLU A 49 2.11 -7.59 -18.49
CA GLU A 49 2.26 -6.89 -17.21
C GLU A 49 3.41 -5.89 -17.19
N ASP A 50 4.56 -6.28 -17.74
CA ASP A 50 5.77 -5.44 -17.69
C ASP A 50 5.60 -4.16 -18.52
N GLU A 51 4.90 -4.25 -19.66
CA GLU A 51 4.59 -3.06 -20.46
C GLU A 51 3.53 -2.18 -19.79
N LEU A 52 2.52 -2.77 -19.17
CA LEU A 52 1.54 -2.04 -18.39
C LEU A 52 2.21 -1.28 -17.23
N LEU A 53 3.07 -1.96 -16.50
CA LEU A 53 3.83 -1.36 -15.38
C LEU A 53 4.79 -0.27 -15.89
N ARG A 54 5.47 -0.52 -17.00
CA ARG A 54 6.37 0.45 -17.61
C ARG A 54 5.65 1.75 -17.98
N LEU A 55 4.50 1.65 -18.64
CA LEU A 55 3.69 2.81 -19.01
C LEU A 55 3.19 3.57 -17.78
N ALA A 56 2.61 2.86 -16.81
CA ALA A 56 2.09 3.46 -15.57
C ALA A 56 3.20 4.14 -14.76
N ALA A 57 4.32 3.47 -14.56
CA ALA A 57 5.47 4.03 -13.85
C ALA A 57 6.10 5.22 -14.60
N SER A 58 6.09 5.21 -15.94
CA SER A 58 6.59 6.35 -16.72
C SER A 58 5.76 7.62 -16.47
N VAL A 59 4.43 7.50 -16.39
CA VAL A 59 3.57 8.65 -16.00
C VAL A 59 3.88 9.15 -14.62
N GLU A 60 4.06 8.24 -13.66
CA GLU A 60 4.30 8.58 -12.25
C GLU A 60 5.67 9.20 -11.96
N LYS A 61 6.61 9.24 -12.94
CA LYS A 61 7.86 10.00 -12.81
C LYS A 61 7.64 11.49 -12.49
N GLY A 62 6.48 12.03 -12.87
CA GLY A 62 6.10 13.40 -12.56
C GLY A 62 5.35 13.57 -11.23
N SER A 63 5.12 12.50 -10.49
CA SER A 63 4.31 12.47 -9.27
C SER A 63 5.18 12.29 -8.02
N GLU A 64 4.82 12.96 -6.93
CA GLU A 64 5.39 12.74 -5.59
C GLU A 64 4.46 11.91 -4.68
N HIS A 65 3.43 11.28 -5.27
CA HIS A 65 2.46 10.53 -4.49
C HIS A 65 3.03 9.16 -4.10
N PRO A 66 2.87 8.68 -2.84
CA PRO A 66 3.42 7.40 -2.39
C PRO A 66 2.99 6.18 -3.22
N LEU A 67 1.79 6.21 -3.82
CA LEU A 67 1.33 5.16 -4.72
C LEU A 67 2.10 5.16 -6.06
N GLY A 68 2.49 6.33 -6.56
CA GLY A 68 3.35 6.46 -7.73
C GLY A 68 4.76 5.95 -7.45
N GLU A 69 5.30 6.26 -6.28
CA GLU A 69 6.60 5.72 -5.85
C GLU A 69 6.61 4.19 -5.80
N ALA A 70 5.48 3.56 -5.41
CA ALA A 70 5.35 2.10 -5.43
C ALA A 70 5.46 1.52 -6.86
N LEU A 71 4.85 2.16 -7.86
CA LEU A 71 4.96 1.76 -9.27
C LEU A 71 6.38 1.95 -9.81
N LEU A 72 7.02 3.07 -9.46
CA LEU A 72 8.41 3.34 -9.84
C LEU A 72 9.37 2.31 -9.23
N ALA A 73 9.19 1.99 -7.95
CA ALA A 73 10.02 1.00 -7.26
C ALA A 73 9.88 -0.39 -7.87
N GLU A 74 8.64 -0.82 -8.19
CA GLU A 74 8.41 -2.13 -8.81
C GLU A 74 8.96 -2.20 -10.24
N ALA A 75 8.80 -1.13 -11.02
CA ALA A 75 9.42 -1.05 -12.34
C ALA A 75 10.96 -1.14 -12.26
N GLY A 76 11.56 -0.49 -11.27
CA GLY A 76 12.99 -0.60 -10.98
C GLY A 76 13.41 -2.01 -10.59
N ASN A 77 12.65 -2.71 -9.73
CA ASN A 77 12.90 -4.10 -9.34
C ASN A 77 12.87 -5.06 -10.53
N ARG A 78 11.99 -4.81 -11.52
CA ARG A 78 11.90 -5.59 -12.76
C ARG A 78 12.90 -5.14 -13.83
N GLY A 79 13.72 -4.09 -13.55
CA GLY A 79 14.69 -3.58 -14.50
C GLY A 79 14.08 -2.94 -15.75
N LEU A 80 12.87 -2.39 -15.65
CA LEU A 80 12.16 -1.79 -16.78
C LEU A 80 12.73 -0.40 -17.11
N ASN A 81 12.96 -0.13 -18.40
CA ASN A 81 13.40 1.18 -18.84
C ASN A 81 12.19 2.11 -19.01
N LEU A 82 12.09 3.11 -18.16
CA LEU A 82 11.00 4.07 -18.17
C LEU A 82 11.22 5.15 -19.24
N SER A 83 10.15 5.49 -19.96
CA SER A 83 10.13 6.60 -20.90
C SER A 83 9.95 7.95 -20.18
N GLU A 84 10.33 9.04 -20.85
CA GLU A 84 10.03 10.39 -20.35
C GLU A 84 8.60 10.77 -20.71
N PRO A 85 7.73 11.08 -19.73
CA PRO A 85 6.37 11.50 -20.02
C PRO A 85 6.34 12.94 -20.53
N SER A 86 5.41 13.24 -21.42
CA SER A 86 5.12 14.61 -21.85
C SER A 86 3.69 15.02 -21.46
N GLY A 87 3.47 16.30 -21.22
CA GLY A 87 2.14 16.82 -20.91
C GLY A 87 1.56 16.32 -19.58
N PHE A 88 2.40 16.04 -18.58
CA PHE A 88 1.97 15.57 -17.24
C PHE A 88 0.91 16.48 -16.63
N LYS A 89 -0.15 15.86 -16.11
CA LYS A 89 -1.23 16.52 -15.36
C LYS A 89 -1.61 15.67 -14.15
N ALA A 90 -1.81 16.33 -13.02
CA ALA A 90 -2.38 15.71 -11.82
C ALA A 90 -3.78 16.28 -11.57
N GLU A 91 -4.75 15.39 -11.37
CA GLU A 91 -6.14 15.74 -11.02
C GLU A 91 -6.45 15.22 -9.62
N VAL A 92 -6.72 16.16 -8.71
CA VAL A 92 -6.97 15.84 -7.30
C VAL A 92 -8.14 14.85 -7.17
N GLY A 93 -7.86 13.70 -6.56
CA GLY A 93 -8.84 12.64 -6.30
C GLY A 93 -9.15 11.73 -7.49
N SER A 94 -8.66 12.03 -8.70
CA SER A 94 -8.80 11.18 -9.88
C SER A 94 -7.52 10.41 -10.17
N GLY A 95 -6.41 11.10 -10.27
CA GLY A 95 -5.12 10.47 -10.58
C GLY A 95 -4.21 11.38 -11.40
N VAL A 96 -3.34 10.77 -12.19
CA VAL A 96 -2.37 11.44 -13.05
C VAL A 96 -2.52 11.00 -14.50
N SER A 97 -2.11 11.85 -15.43
CA SER A 97 -2.09 11.55 -16.87
C SER A 97 -0.88 12.16 -17.55
N ALA A 98 -0.38 11.49 -18.59
CA ALA A 98 0.65 12.00 -19.46
C ALA A 98 0.64 11.26 -20.81
N GLU A 99 1.32 11.79 -21.78
CA GLU A 99 1.66 11.08 -23.00
C GLU A 99 2.98 10.32 -22.80
N VAL A 100 2.97 9.02 -23.07
CA VAL A 100 4.13 8.12 -23.00
C VAL A 100 4.22 7.35 -24.29
N ASP A 101 5.32 7.50 -25.02
CA ASP A 101 5.56 6.86 -26.33
C ASP A 101 4.40 7.04 -27.33
N GLY A 102 3.80 8.24 -27.36
CA GLY A 102 2.69 8.59 -28.26
C GLY A 102 1.32 8.07 -27.81
N LYS A 103 1.20 7.49 -26.63
CA LYS A 103 -0.07 7.01 -26.04
C LYS A 103 -0.48 7.91 -24.88
N GLN A 104 -1.77 8.22 -24.78
CA GLN A 104 -2.32 8.87 -23.59
C GLN A 104 -2.48 7.84 -22.47
N VAL A 105 -1.71 7.97 -21.41
CA VAL A 105 -1.75 7.06 -20.27
C VAL A 105 -2.28 7.80 -19.04
N GLN A 106 -3.22 7.17 -18.34
CA GLN A 106 -3.80 7.69 -17.09
C GLN A 106 -3.67 6.63 -16.01
N VAL A 107 -3.31 7.05 -14.81
CA VAL A 107 -3.20 6.17 -13.63
C VAL A 107 -3.96 6.80 -12.48
N GLY A 108 -4.87 6.05 -11.83
CA GLY A 108 -5.60 6.62 -10.71
C GLY A 108 -6.77 5.81 -10.19
N SER A 109 -7.70 6.49 -9.53
CA SER A 109 -8.85 5.88 -8.88
C SER A 109 -9.93 5.46 -9.89
N LYS A 110 -10.97 4.72 -9.40
CA LYS A 110 -12.17 4.35 -10.16
C LYS A 110 -12.84 5.54 -10.87
N ARG A 111 -12.60 6.77 -10.42
CA ARG A 111 -13.17 7.98 -11.05
C ARG A 111 -12.70 8.21 -12.49
N LEU A 112 -11.62 7.59 -12.90
CA LEU A 112 -11.15 7.61 -14.29
C LEU A 112 -12.05 6.82 -15.23
N ILE A 113 -12.81 5.86 -14.73
CA ILE A 113 -13.67 4.97 -15.53
C ILE A 113 -15.06 5.61 -15.68
N SER A 114 -15.44 5.86 -16.92
CA SER A 114 -16.72 6.52 -17.25
C SER A 114 -17.91 5.55 -17.43
N SER A 115 -17.64 4.26 -17.60
CA SER A 115 -18.66 3.22 -17.84
C SER A 115 -18.28 1.92 -17.13
N PRO A 116 -19.27 1.06 -16.78
CA PRO A 116 -18.98 -0.22 -16.14
C PRO A 116 -17.98 -1.05 -16.94
N HIS A 117 -16.97 -1.59 -16.24
CA HIS A 117 -15.87 -2.37 -16.85
C HIS A 117 -15.58 -3.63 -16.04
N THR A 118 -15.12 -4.68 -16.69
CA THR A 118 -14.79 -5.99 -16.05
C THR A 118 -13.74 -5.87 -14.95
N LEU A 119 -12.82 -4.91 -15.07
CA LEU A 119 -11.78 -4.64 -14.07
C LEU A 119 -12.33 -4.07 -12.74
N GLU A 120 -13.59 -3.62 -12.69
CA GLU A 120 -14.19 -3.13 -11.44
C GLU A 120 -14.35 -4.25 -10.40
N ALA A 121 -14.72 -5.46 -10.83
CA ALA A 121 -14.82 -6.61 -9.94
C ALA A 121 -13.47 -6.98 -9.32
N GLU A 122 -12.40 -6.89 -10.12
CA GLU A 122 -11.04 -7.11 -9.62
C GLU A 122 -10.59 -6.01 -8.66
N ALA A 123 -10.91 -4.76 -8.95
CA ALA A 123 -10.62 -3.65 -8.05
C ALA A 123 -11.37 -3.79 -6.71
N GLU A 124 -12.64 -4.22 -6.74
CA GLU A 124 -13.42 -4.51 -5.52
C GLU A 124 -12.80 -5.67 -4.73
N ARG A 125 -12.35 -6.74 -5.40
CA ARG A 125 -11.61 -7.83 -4.74
C ARG A 125 -10.36 -7.32 -4.04
N LEU A 126 -9.53 -6.53 -4.74
CA LEU A 126 -8.32 -5.94 -4.17
C LEU A 126 -8.63 -5.05 -2.95
N GLN A 127 -9.69 -4.26 -3.02
CA GLN A 127 -10.13 -3.43 -1.89
C GLN A 127 -10.60 -4.27 -0.70
N GLN A 128 -11.29 -5.39 -0.93
CA GLN A 128 -11.66 -6.34 0.13
C GLN A 128 -10.43 -6.99 0.79
N GLU A 129 -9.32 -7.10 0.05
CA GLU A 129 -8.01 -7.55 0.55
C GLU A 129 -7.17 -6.42 1.19
N ALA A 130 -7.80 -5.29 1.50
CA ALA A 130 -7.13 -4.13 2.10
C ALA A 130 -6.05 -3.46 1.21
N LYS A 131 -6.21 -3.56 -0.11
CA LYS A 131 -5.31 -2.96 -1.10
C LYS A 131 -5.95 -1.74 -1.75
N THR A 132 -5.15 -0.77 -2.13
CA THR A 132 -5.58 0.33 -2.99
C THR A 132 -5.56 -0.12 -4.44
N ALA A 133 -6.69 -0.03 -5.13
CA ALA A 133 -6.79 -0.33 -6.55
C ALA A 133 -6.48 0.92 -7.37
N LEU A 134 -5.46 0.85 -8.23
CA LEU A 134 -5.09 1.88 -9.19
C LEU A 134 -5.40 1.38 -10.61
N PHE A 135 -6.33 2.04 -11.28
CA PHE A 135 -6.66 1.77 -12.67
C PHE A 135 -5.65 2.41 -13.61
N VAL A 136 -5.36 1.72 -14.70
CA VAL A 136 -4.56 2.25 -15.80
C VAL A 136 -5.42 2.28 -17.05
N LEU A 137 -5.46 3.44 -17.69
CA LEU A 137 -6.10 3.64 -18.98
C LEU A 137 -5.04 3.99 -20.02
N VAL A 138 -5.18 3.42 -21.21
CA VAL A 138 -4.37 3.76 -22.38
C VAL A 138 -5.32 4.20 -23.49
N ASP A 139 -5.12 5.41 -24.00
CA ASP A 139 -5.96 6.05 -25.02
C ASP A 139 -7.45 6.06 -24.65
N GLY A 140 -7.72 6.21 -23.32
CA GLY A 140 -9.07 6.29 -22.73
C GLY A 140 -9.70 4.93 -22.39
N GLU A 141 -9.08 3.81 -22.77
CA GLU A 141 -9.59 2.46 -22.45
C GLU A 141 -8.91 1.89 -21.20
N PRO A 142 -9.69 1.35 -20.23
CA PRO A 142 -9.14 0.67 -19.07
C PRO A 142 -8.45 -0.63 -19.47
N VAL A 143 -7.14 -0.70 -19.24
CA VAL A 143 -6.29 -1.83 -19.66
C VAL A 143 -5.73 -2.66 -18.51
N GLY A 144 -5.85 -2.19 -17.27
CA GLY A 144 -5.44 -2.96 -16.10
C GLY A 144 -5.67 -2.25 -14.79
N VAL A 145 -5.42 -2.98 -13.70
CA VAL A 145 -5.50 -2.51 -12.32
C VAL A 145 -4.29 -2.99 -11.53
N PHE A 146 -3.65 -2.11 -10.80
CA PHE A 146 -2.64 -2.46 -9.81
C PHE A 146 -3.26 -2.52 -8.42
N GLY A 147 -2.92 -3.56 -7.66
CA GLY A 147 -3.10 -3.59 -6.22
C GLY A 147 -1.87 -3.02 -5.53
N VAL A 148 -2.05 -2.00 -4.71
CA VAL A 148 -0.97 -1.38 -3.94
C VAL A 148 -1.32 -1.42 -2.46
N ALA A 149 -0.43 -1.95 -1.63
CA ALA A 149 -0.62 -2.02 -0.19
C ALA A 149 0.68 -1.76 0.57
N ASP A 150 0.53 -1.23 1.79
CA ASP A 150 1.63 -1.18 2.76
C ASP A 150 1.79 -2.57 3.37
N THR A 151 2.90 -3.22 3.05
CA THR A 151 3.12 -4.63 3.37
C THR A 151 3.58 -4.83 4.82
N VAL A 152 3.07 -5.87 5.46
CA VAL A 152 3.50 -6.30 6.80
C VAL A 152 4.99 -6.67 6.80
N LYS A 153 5.72 -6.23 7.81
CA LYS A 153 7.13 -6.65 8.01
C LYS A 153 7.18 -8.14 8.31
N SER A 154 8.15 -8.84 7.75
CA SER A 154 8.31 -10.29 7.91
C SER A 154 8.42 -10.77 9.38
N GLY A 155 8.84 -9.89 10.29
CA GLY A 155 8.94 -10.18 11.72
C GLY A 155 7.74 -9.81 12.58
N SER A 156 6.73 -9.08 12.04
CA SER A 156 5.65 -8.52 12.86
C SER A 156 4.78 -9.59 13.52
N ALA A 157 4.35 -10.60 12.77
CA ALA A 157 3.55 -11.69 13.34
C ALA A 157 4.32 -12.46 14.44
N VAL A 158 5.62 -12.74 14.21
CA VAL A 158 6.48 -13.41 15.20
C VAL A 158 6.67 -12.55 16.45
N ALA A 159 6.81 -11.22 16.28
CA ALA A 159 6.94 -10.31 17.42
C ALA A 159 5.66 -10.26 18.25
N ILE A 160 4.49 -10.22 17.62
CA ILE A 160 3.18 -10.24 18.28
C ILE A 160 2.98 -11.57 19.02
N GLN A 161 3.31 -12.70 18.39
CA GLN A 161 3.26 -13.99 19.05
C GLN A 161 4.13 -14.03 20.31
N ARG A 162 5.34 -13.49 20.28
CA ARG A 162 6.20 -13.41 21.47
C ARG A 162 5.63 -12.55 22.58
N LEU A 163 4.93 -11.46 22.24
CA LEU A 163 4.21 -10.65 23.24
C LEU A 163 3.10 -11.47 23.90
N HIS A 164 2.36 -12.26 23.15
CA HIS A 164 1.35 -13.19 23.70
C HIS A 164 1.98 -14.26 24.62
N GLU A 165 3.13 -14.83 24.23
CA GLU A 165 3.87 -15.79 25.07
C GLU A 165 4.33 -15.18 26.40
N MET A 166 4.53 -13.84 26.44
CA MET A 166 4.82 -13.09 27.67
C MET A 166 3.56 -12.74 28.47
N GLY A 167 2.36 -13.15 28.03
CA GLY A 167 1.09 -12.89 28.69
C GLY A 167 0.48 -11.53 28.37
N LEU A 168 1.03 -10.79 27.40
CA LEU A 168 0.54 -9.47 27.01
C LEU A 168 -0.57 -9.59 25.96
N LYS A 169 -1.55 -8.68 26.03
CA LYS A 169 -2.50 -8.46 24.93
C LYS A 169 -1.97 -7.40 23.99
N VAL A 170 -2.24 -7.57 22.71
CA VAL A 170 -1.75 -6.66 21.66
C VAL A 170 -2.91 -6.04 20.91
N ALA A 171 -2.94 -4.71 20.87
CA ALA A 171 -3.84 -3.96 20.00
C ALA A 171 -3.07 -3.30 18.87
N MET A 172 -3.71 -3.16 17.72
CA MET A 172 -3.23 -2.34 16.62
C MET A 172 -4.08 -1.08 16.49
N ILE A 173 -3.43 0.06 16.28
CA ILE A 173 -4.09 1.33 15.97
C ILE A 173 -3.77 1.74 14.54
N SER A 174 -4.77 2.25 13.80
CA SER A 174 -4.64 2.67 12.41
C SER A 174 -5.61 3.78 12.06
N GLY A 175 -5.18 4.69 11.18
CA GLY A 175 -6.07 5.66 10.52
C GLY A 175 -6.85 5.10 9.33
N ASP A 176 -6.60 3.84 8.92
CA ASP A 176 -7.32 3.19 7.83
C ASP A 176 -8.77 2.91 8.20
N ASN A 177 -9.61 2.63 7.17
CA ASN A 177 -10.96 2.13 7.40
C ASN A 177 -10.94 0.77 8.14
N GLN A 178 -12.08 0.44 8.78
CA GLN A 178 -12.24 -0.74 9.61
C GLN A 178 -11.84 -2.03 8.88
N GLN A 179 -12.28 -2.23 7.65
CA GLN A 179 -12.04 -3.45 6.89
C GLN A 179 -10.55 -3.67 6.59
N THR A 180 -9.84 -2.61 6.18
CA THR A 180 -8.39 -2.64 5.92
C THR A 180 -7.61 -2.95 7.19
N ALA A 181 -7.96 -2.28 8.29
CA ALA A 181 -7.28 -2.48 9.57
C ALA A 181 -7.52 -3.90 10.11
N GLU A 182 -8.74 -4.43 10.04
CA GLU A 182 -9.07 -5.79 10.47
C GLU A 182 -8.33 -6.86 9.67
N ALA A 183 -8.20 -6.68 8.34
CA ALA A 183 -7.46 -7.62 7.49
C ALA A 183 -5.99 -7.71 7.90
N ILE A 184 -5.33 -6.58 8.15
CA ILE A 184 -3.94 -6.55 8.63
C ILE A 184 -3.85 -7.11 10.05
N GLY A 185 -4.78 -6.73 10.94
CA GLY A 185 -4.83 -7.24 12.31
C GLY A 185 -4.95 -8.76 12.39
N ALA A 186 -5.81 -9.34 11.56
CA ALA A 186 -5.97 -10.80 11.44
C ALA A 186 -4.70 -11.46 10.88
N GLN A 187 -4.04 -10.85 9.90
CA GLN A 187 -2.80 -11.37 9.31
C GLN A 187 -1.66 -11.47 10.33
N VAL A 188 -1.56 -10.52 11.26
CA VAL A 188 -0.48 -10.48 12.25
C VAL A 188 -0.86 -11.05 13.61
N GLY A 189 -2.15 -11.30 13.85
CA GLY A 189 -2.68 -11.97 15.03
C GLY A 189 -2.84 -11.06 16.24
N VAL A 190 -3.18 -9.76 16.08
CA VAL A 190 -3.49 -8.88 17.23
C VAL A 190 -4.86 -9.22 17.85
N ASP A 191 -5.02 -8.94 19.16
CA ASP A 191 -6.28 -9.19 19.89
C ASP A 191 -7.37 -8.15 19.59
N THR A 192 -6.95 -6.92 19.30
CA THR A 192 -7.87 -5.78 19.11
C THR A 192 -7.37 -4.87 17.99
N VAL A 193 -8.30 -4.40 17.17
CA VAL A 193 -8.04 -3.40 16.11
C VAL A 193 -8.80 -2.12 16.44
N LEU A 194 -8.09 -1.00 16.46
CA LEU A 194 -8.61 0.35 16.60
C LEU A 194 -8.42 1.07 15.27
N ALA A 195 -9.46 1.09 14.45
CA ALA A 195 -9.45 1.69 13.12
C ALA A 195 -9.98 3.12 13.14
N GLU A 196 -9.79 3.86 12.05
CA GLU A 196 -10.30 5.22 11.83
C GLU A 196 -9.85 6.24 12.89
N VAL A 197 -8.73 5.97 13.55
CA VAL A 197 -8.17 6.86 14.58
C VAL A 197 -7.36 7.95 13.91
N LEU A 198 -7.81 9.19 14.09
CA LEU A 198 -7.09 10.37 13.59
C LEU A 198 -5.94 10.73 14.53
N PRO A 199 -4.81 11.20 13.99
CA PRO A 199 -3.76 11.80 14.81
C PRO A 199 -4.33 13.02 15.55
N GLY A 200 -4.10 13.07 16.87
CA GLY A 200 -4.54 14.16 17.75
C GLY A 200 -3.66 15.41 17.62
#